data_28a60293669c3315c4ae9c6883d3248d
#
_entry.id   28a60293669c3315c4ae9c6883d3248d
#
_cell.length_a   1.000
_cell.length_b   1.000
_cell.length_c   1.000
_cell.angle_alpha   90.00
_cell.angle_beta   90.00
_cell.angle_gamma   90.00
#
_symmetry.space_group_name_H-M   'P 1'
#
loop_
_entity.id
_entity.type
_entity.pdbx_description
1 polymer ?
#
loop_
_entity_poly.entity_id
_entity_poly.type
_entity_poly.pdbx_seq_one_letter_code
_entity_poly.pdbx_strand_id
1 'polypeptide(L)'
;MIKLIVLDVDGCLTDGKIIYSSDGIESKNFSVKDGLGISTWIKMGNQVAIITGRNSTIVQKRADELGIQHLFQGIKDKYRVLKELAESLSLKSYEIGAIGDDLNDYNMLNLVGRSFTPNDGNKEIKSIVDTVLSANGGDGAVREMIDTLVDENDQRDTFM
;
A
#
# COMPACT_ATOMS: atom_id res chain seq x y z
N MET A 1 -14.52 9.52 -4.62
CA MET A 1 -13.11 9.98 -4.59
C MET A 1 -12.37 9.24 -3.48
N ILE A 2 -11.26 8.60 -3.80
CA ILE A 2 -10.38 7.94 -2.82
C ILE A 2 -9.54 9.01 -2.12
N LYS A 3 -9.48 8.96 -0.80
CA LYS A 3 -8.76 9.91 0.06
C LYS A 3 -7.66 9.27 0.90
N LEU A 4 -7.78 7.96 1.18
CA LEU A 4 -6.80 7.16 1.90
C LEU A 4 -6.36 6.00 1.02
N ILE A 5 -5.06 5.78 0.90
CA ILE A 5 -4.51 4.55 0.36
C ILE A 5 -3.84 3.73 1.45
N VAL A 6 -4.05 2.42 1.41
CA VAL A 6 -3.49 1.46 2.37
C VAL A 6 -2.56 0.52 1.64
N LEU A 7 -1.34 0.46 2.11
CA LEU A 7 -0.25 -0.26 1.47
C LEU A 7 0.22 -1.43 2.34
N ASP A 8 0.30 -2.63 1.75
CA ASP A 8 1.15 -3.69 2.29
C ASP A 8 2.61 -3.42 1.90
N VAL A 9 3.55 -4.01 2.61
CA VAL A 9 4.99 -3.82 2.36
C VAL A 9 5.56 -4.96 1.52
N ASP A 10 5.66 -6.15 2.11
CA ASP A 10 6.33 -7.28 1.47
C ASP A 10 5.48 -7.85 0.34
N GLY A 11 5.94 -7.70 -0.90
CA GLY A 11 5.23 -8.08 -2.11
C GLY A 11 4.47 -6.94 -2.80
N CYS A 12 4.34 -5.76 -2.17
CA CYS A 12 3.71 -4.57 -2.76
C CYS A 12 4.69 -3.41 -2.89
N LEU A 13 5.20 -2.87 -1.78
CA LEU A 13 6.29 -1.88 -1.77
C LEU A 13 7.65 -2.51 -2.06
N THR A 14 7.81 -3.80 -1.79
CA THR A 14 8.98 -4.63 -2.13
C THR A 14 8.57 -5.75 -3.08
N ASP A 15 9.55 -6.51 -3.56
CA ASP A 15 9.33 -7.71 -4.36
C ASP A 15 8.92 -8.95 -3.54
N GLY A 16 8.77 -8.82 -2.22
CA GLY A 16 8.41 -9.89 -1.30
C GLY A 16 9.55 -10.77 -0.85
N LYS A 17 10.77 -10.51 -1.29
CA LYS A 17 11.95 -11.30 -0.89
C LYS A 17 12.48 -10.82 0.46
N ILE A 18 12.89 -11.77 1.29
CA ILE A 18 13.59 -11.52 2.54
C ILE A 18 15.09 -11.60 2.28
N ILE A 19 15.81 -10.55 2.63
CA ILE A 19 17.26 -10.45 2.41
C ILE A 19 17.95 -10.36 3.75
N TYR A 20 18.77 -11.37 4.07
CA TYR A 20 19.62 -11.37 5.26
C TYR A 20 21.08 -11.43 4.87
N SER A 21 21.91 -10.63 5.53
CA SER A 21 23.36 -10.83 5.54
C SER A 21 23.74 -11.95 6.54
N SER A 22 24.98 -12.41 6.48
CA SER A 22 25.45 -13.52 7.35
C SER A 22 25.43 -13.19 8.84
N ASP A 23 25.45 -11.92 9.22
CA ASP A 23 25.34 -11.43 10.60
C ASP A 23 23.86 -11.19 11.03
N GLY A 24 22.88 -11.55 10.19
CA GLY A 24 21.46 -11.46 10.49
C GLY A 24 20.83 -10.10 10.24
N ILE A 25 21.55 -9.17 9.63
CA ILE A 25 21.00 -7.86 9.27
C ILE A 25 20.05 -8.00 8.06
N GLU A 26 18.82 -7.51 8.20
CA GLU A 26 17.83 -7.50 7.13
C GLU A 26 18.02 -6.30 6.19
N SER A 27 17.79 -6.52 4.90
CA SER A 27 17.74 -5.47 3.87
C SER A 27 16.43 -5.54 3.11
N LYS A 28 15.98 -4.39 2.60
CA LYS A 28 14.83 -4.29 1.71
C LYS A 28 15.13 -3.34 0.57
N ASN A 29 14.58 -3.63 -0.61
CA ASN A 29 14.61 -2.73 -1.77
C ASN A 29 13.26 -2.06 -1.95
N PHE A 30 13.27 -0.74 -2.11
CA PHE A 30 12.08 0.05 -2.43
C PHE A 30 12.24 0.76 -3.79
N SER A 31 11.13 0.98 -4.48
CA SER A 31 11.12 1.71 -5.74
C SER A 31 11.08 3.22 -5.53
N VAL A 32 11.95 3.94 -6.22
CA VAL A 32 11.94 5.41 -6.25
C VAL A 32 10.63 5.92 -6.88
N LYS A 33 10.08 5.23 -7.86
CA LYS A 33 8.82 5.60 -8.52
C LYS A 33 7.63 5.50 -7.55
N ASP A 34 7.57 4.44 -6.77
CA ASP A 34 6.58 4.28 -5.71
C ASP A 34 6.70 5.41 -4.67
N GLY A 35 7.92 5.71 -4.24
CA GLY A 35 8.19 6.77 -3.27
C GLY A 35 7.73 8.15 -3.75
N LEU A 36 8.01 8.49 -5.01
CA LEU A 36 7.57 9.76 -5.58
C LEU A 36 6.04 9.83 -5.65
N GLY A 37 5.38 8.76 -6.07
CA GLY A 37 3.91 8.67 -6.11
C GLY A 37 3.29 8.90 -4.74
N ILE A 38 3.80 8.20 -3.72
CA ILE A 38 3.33 8.32 -2.33
C ILE A 38 3.51 9.75 -1.80
N SER A 39 4.70 10.33 -1.96
CA SER A 39 4.97 11.69 -1.48
C SER A 39 4.08 12.72 -2.16
N THR A 40 3.85 12.58 -3.45
CA THR A 40 2.98 13.49 -4.21
C THR A 40 1.52 13.33 -3.78
N TRP A 41 1.03 12.10 -3.60
CA TRP A 41 -0.31 11.81 -3.10
C TRP A 41 -0.58 12.52 -1.74
N ILE A 42 0.41 12.47 -0.84
CA ILE A 42 0.34 13.16 0.46
C ILE A 42 0.32 14.69 0.29
N LYS A 43 1.18 15.24 -0.58
CA LYS A 43 1.21 16.69 -0.86
C LYS A 43 -0.10 17.23 -1.42
N MET A 44 -0.88 16.39 -2.08
CA MET A 44 -2.22 16.74 -2.55
C MET A 44 -3.28 16.80 -1.44
N GLY A 45 -2.90 16.56 -0.19
CA GLY A 45 -3.80 16.56 0.97
C GLY A 45 -4.46 15.21 1.25
N ASN A 46 -4.05 14.16 0.57
CA ASN A 46 -4.56 12.80 0.79
C ASN A 46 -3.76 12.06 1.87
N GLN A 47 -4.24 10.90 2.28
CA GLN A 47 -3.65 10.12 3.36
C GLN A 47 -3.08 8.80 2.89
N VAL A 48 -2.04 8.34 3.59
CA VAL A 48 -1.40 7.04 3.36
C VAL A 48 -1.25 6.29 4.66
N ALA A 49 -1.59 5.02 4.64
CA ALA A 49 -1.33 4.08 5.73
C ALA A 49 -0.52 2.89 5.22
N ILE A 50 0.39 2.40 6.05
CA ILE A 50 0.99 1.07 5.89
C ILE A 50 0.38 0.15 6.95
N ILE A 51 -0.12 -1.02 6.53
CA ILE A 51 -0.58 -2.09 7.41
C ILE A 51 0.15 -3.37 6.98
N THR A 52 1.10 -3.82 7.78
CA THR A 52 2.00 -4.93 7.42
C THR A 52 2.15 -5.93 8.56
N GLY A 53 2.36 -7.21 8.21
CA GLY A 53 2.46 -8.30 9.17
C GLY A 53 3.79 -8.38 9.89
N ARG A 54 4.87 -7.96 9.27
CA ARG A 54 6.21 -7.98 9.85
C ARG A 54 6.53 -6.69 10.60
N ASN A 55 7.55 -6.75 11.46
CA ASN A 55 8.14 -5.58 12.10
C ASN A 55 9.53 -5.33 11.53
N SER A 56 9.81 -4.08 11.15
CA SER A 56 11.12 -3.71 10.61
C SER A 56 11.40 -2.23 10.87
N THR A 57 12.59 -1.92 11.39
CA THR A 57 13.07 -0.53 11.51
C THR A 57 13.30 0.11 10.13
N ILE A 58 13.54 -0.72 9.10
CA ILE A 58 13.69 -0.28 7.71
C ILE A 58 12.37 0.32 7.19
N VAL A 59 11.25 -0.32 7.50
CA VAL A 59 9.91 0.18 7.12
C VAL A 59 9.59 1.48 7.84
N GLN A 60 9.92 1.59 9.12
CA GLN A 60 9.75 2.84 9.87
C GLN A 60 10.56 3.98 9.21
N LYS A 61 11.82 3.72 8.88
CA LYS A 61 12.68 4.70 8.20
C LYS A 61 12.07 5.13 6.87
N ARG A 62 11.60 4.19 6.06
CA ARG A 62 10.98 4.48 4.76
C ARG A 62 9.70 5.29 4.90
N ALA A 63 8.84 4.94 5.86
CA ALA A 63 7.63 5.68 6.15
C ALA A 63 7.93 7.14 6.55
N ASP A 64 8.93 7.35 7.39
CA ASP A 64 9.37 8.68 7.82
C ASP A 64 9.90 9.51 6.64
N GLU A 65 10.73 8.92 5.78
CA GLU A 65 11.26 9.58 4.58
C GLU A 65 10.16 10.07 3.64
N LEU A 66 9.09 9.28 3.49
CA LEU A 66 7.98 9.58 2.57
C LEU A 66 6.88 10.45 3.19
N GLY A 67 6.92 10.68 4.50
CA GLY A 67 5.89 11.42 5.22
C GLY A 67 4.59 10.65 5.40
N ILE A 68 4.65 9.31 5.45
CA ILE A 68 3.48 8.45 5.66
C ILE A 68 2.94 8.65 7.07
N GLN A 69 1.66 9.03 7.16
CA GLN A 69 1.04 9.46 8.41
C GLN A 69 0.69 8.31 9.34
N HIS A 70 0.38 7.13 8.79
CA HIS A 70 -0.13 6.00 9.56
C HIS A 70 0.70 4.75 9.27
N LEU A 71 1.36 4.21 10.29
CA LEU A 71 2.18 3.01 10.18
C LEU A 71 1.79 1.99 11.24
N PHE A 72 1.35 0.83 10.79
CA PHE A 72 0.97 -0.30 11.63
C PHE A 72 1.77 -1.53 11.23
N GLN A 73 2.69 -1.95 12.08
CA GLN A 73 3.53 -3.12 11.88
C GLN A 73 3.15 -4.26 12.84
N GLY A 74 3.52 -5.48 12.50
CA GLY A 74 3.23 -6.66 13.33
C GLY A 74 1.73 -7.00 13.41
N ILE A 75 0.98 -6.68 12.37
CA ILE A 75 -0.48 -6.81 12.35
C ILE A 75 -0.89 -8.16 11.77
N LYS A 76 -1.65 -8.93 12.56
CA LYS A 76 -2.26 -10.20 12.10
C LYS A 76 -3.64 -9.98 11.48
N ASP A 77 -4.45 -9.13 12.09
CA ASP A 77 -5.80 -8.80 11.63
C ASP A 77 -5.80 -7.41 10.97
N LYS A 78 -5.45 -7.36 9.70
CA LYS A 78 -5.39 -6.12 8.91
C LYS A 78 -6.76 -5.48 8.70
N TYR A 79 -7.82 -6.29 8.61
CA TYR A 79 -9.19 -5.82 8.49
C TYR A 79 -9.60 -4.96 9.70
N ARG A 80 -9.35 -5.46 10.90
CA ARG A 80 -9.68 -4.75 12.14
C ARG A 80 -8.92 -3.41 12.23
N VAL A 81 -7.62 -3.43 11.97
CA VAL A 81 -6.79 -2.21 12.02
C VAL A 81 -7.27 -1.18 11.00
N LEU A 82 -7.58 -1.59 9.78
CA LEU A 82 -8.11 -0.68 8.76
C LEU A 82 -9.48 -0.12 9.16
N LYS A 83 -10.36 -0.94 9.70
CA LYS A 83 -11.68 -0.50 10.17
C LYS A 83 -11.56 0.56 11.26
N GLU A 84 -10.73 0.32 12.27
CA GLU A 84 -10.46 1.27 13.35
C GLU A 84 -9.86 2.59 12.81
N LEU A 85 -8.91 2.51 11.87
CA LEU A 85 -8.31 3.68 11.24
C LEU A 85 -9.36 4.49 10.44
N ALA A 86 -10.17 3.82 9.63
CA ALA A 86 -11.22 4.47 8.85
C ALA A 86 -12.22 5.22 9.76
N GLU A 87 -12.64 4.60 10.86
CA GLU A 87 -13.51 5.24 11.85
C GLU A 87 -12.84 6.46 12.47
N SER A 88 -11.57 6.39 12.85
CA SER A 88 -10.81 7.50 13.44
C SER A 88 -10.66 8.69 12.49
N LEU A 89 -10.57 8.42 11.17
CA LEU A 89 -10.46 9.43 10.12
C LEU A 89 -11.82 9.88 9.57
N SER A 90 -12.92 9.31 10.06
CA SER A 90 -14.28 9.55 9.56
C SER A 90 -14.44 9.26 8.07
N LEU A 91 -13.71 8.24 7.57
CA LEU A 91 -13.77 7.80 6.17
C LEU A 91 -14.72 6.62 6.01
N LYS A 92 -15.41 6.62 4.88
CA LYS A 92 -16.21 5.48 4.44
C LYS A 92 -15.35 4.53 3.60
N SER A 93 -15.71 3.26 3.55
CA SER A 93 -14.97 2.24 2.79
C SER A 93 -14.75 2.64 1.32
N TYR A 94 -15.76 3.26 0.69
CA TYR A 94 -15.66 3.73 -0.69
C TYR A 94 -14.71 4.91 -0.92
N GLU A 95 -14.17 5.50 0.15
CA GLU A 95 -13.14 6.55 0.10
C GLU A 95 -11.72 6.01 0.30
N ILE A 96 -11.59 4.68 0.39
CA ILE A 96 -10.33 3.99 0.70
C ILE A 96 -9.93 3.08 -0.47
N GLY A 97 -8.68 3.20 -0.90
CA GLY A 97 -8.03 2.26 -1.80
C GLY A 97 -6.99 1.42 -1.06
N ALA A 98 -6.79 0.17 -1.45
CA ALA A 98 -5.78 -0.69 -0.83
C ALA A 98 -5.08 -1.58 -1.85
N ILE A 99 -3.81 -1.88 -1.59
CA ILE A 99 -3.03 -2.85 -2.33
C ILE A 99 -2.51 -3.95 -1.38
N GLY A 100 -2.64 -5.19 -1.80
CA GLY A 100 -2.15 -6.37 -1.10
C GLY A 100 -1.79 -7.47 -2.11
N ASP A 101 -0.99 -8.44 -1.69
CA ASP A 101 -0.49 -9.46 -2.61
C ASP A 101 -0.75 -10.89 -2.17
N ASP A 102 -1.15 -11.15 -0.92
CA ASP A 102 -1.29 -12.49 -0.39
C ASP A 102 -2.51 -12.65 0.53
N LEU A 103 -2.74 -13.84 1.01
CA LEU A 103 -3.96 -14.26 1.73
C LEU A 103 -4.24 -13.46 3.00
N ASN A 104 -3.21 -12.96 3.67
CA ASN A 104 -3.36 -12.09 4.85
C ASN A 104 -3.94 -10.71 4.52
N ASP A 105 -4.03 -10.34 3.24
CA ASP A 105 -4.65 -9.10 2.76
C ASP A 105 -6.13 -9.28 2.37
N TYR A 106 -6.59 -10.52 2.25
CA TYR A 106 -7.90 -10.87 1.68
C TYR A 106 -9.05 -10.07 2.30
N ASN A 107 -9.18 -10.10 3.63
CA ASN A 107 -10.29 -9.43 4.31
C ASN A 107 -10.19 -7.89 4.24
N MET A 108 -9.00 -7.36 4.28
CA MET A 108 -8.74 -5.92 4.12
C MET A 108 -9.14 -5.47 2.71
N LEU A 109 -8.76 -6.21 1.68
CA LEU A 109 -9.06 -5.87 0.28
C LEU A 109 -10.56 -5.93 -0.04
N ASN A 110 -11.31 -6.80 0.62
CA ASN A 110 -12.76 -6.87 0.48
C ASN A 110 -13.52 -5.73 1.20
N LEU A 111 -12.87 -5.00 2.11
CA LEU A 111 -13.49 -3.91 2.85
C LEU A 111 -13.51 -2.60 2.06
N VAL A 112 -12.49 -2.35 1.23
CA VAL A 112 -12.24 -1.05 0.60
C VAL A 112 -13.06 -0.82 -0.67
N GLY A 113 -13.21 0.45 -1.07
CA GLY A 113 -13.91 0.82 -2.29
C GLY A 113 -13.13 0.57 -3.57
N ARG A 114 -11.78 0.53 -3.49
CA ARG A 114 -10.93 0.18 -4.63
C ARG A 114 -9.77 -0.70 -4.16
N SER A 115 -9.74 -1.92 -4.67
CA SER A 115 -8.73 -2.92 -4.32
C SER A 115 -7.82 -3.26 -5.48
N PHE A 116 -6.55 -3.44 -5.17
CA PHE A 116 -5.48 -3.68 -6.14
C PHE A 116 -4.56 -4.81 -5.69
N THR A 117 -3.95 -5.47 -6.64
CA THR A 117 -2.82 -6.38 -6.40
C THR A 117 -1.76 -6.21 -7.49
N PRO A 118 -0.47 -6.39 -7.18
CA PRO A 118 0.58 -6.41 -8.20
C PRO A 118 0.37 -7.54 -9.21
N ASN A 119 1.04 -7.45 -10.36
CA ASN A 119 0.98 -8.50 -11.37
C ASN A 119 1.43 -9.87 -10.86
N ASP A 120 2.37 -9.91 -9.93
CA ASP A 120 2.89 -11.12 -9.29
C ASP A 120 2.20 -11.49 -7.98
N GLY A 121 1.05 -10.88 -7.70
CA GLY A 121 0.22 -11.23 -6.54
C GLY A 121 -0.34 -12.66 -6.60
N ASN A 122 -0.72 -13.18 -5.44
CA ASN A 122 -1.32 -14.51 -5.32
C ASN A 122 -2.59 -14.63 -6.17
N LYS A 123 -2.79 -15.79 -6.79
CA LYS A 123 -3.94 -16.04 -7.69
C LYS A 123 -5.30 -15.82 -7.00
N GLU A 124 -5.42 -16.17 -5.73
CA GLU A 124 -6.67 -15.99 -4.97
C GLU A 124 -6.96 -14.50 -4.77
N ILE A 125 -5.93 -13.71 -4.52
CA ILE A 125 -6.06 -12.24 -4.39
C ILE A 125 -6.41 -11.63 -5.74
N LYS A 126 -5.78 -12.07 -6.82
CA LYS A 126 -6.13 -11.61 -8.18
C LYS A 126 -7.60 -11.84 -8.52
N SER A 127 -8.22 -12.89 -7.96
CA SER A 127 -9.62 -13.23 -8.24
C SER A 127 -10.64 -12.33 -7.53
N ILE A 128 -10.23 -11.59 -6.49
CA ILE A 128 -11.16 -10.79 -5.67
C ILE A 128 -10.95 -9.28 -5.77
N VAL A 129 -9.82 -8.83 -6.29
CA VAL A 129 -9.53 -7.39 -6.40
C VAL A 129 -10.19 -6.76 -7.62
N ASP A 130 -10.43 -5.46 -7.54
CA ASP A 130 -10.97 -4.69 -8.67
C ASP A 130 -9.97 -4.56 -9.82
N THR A 131 -8.68 -4.46 -9.50
CA THR A 131 -7.64 -4.27 -10.52
C THR A 131 -6.38 -5.08 -10.20
N VAL A 132 -5.98 -5.92 -11.16
CA VAL A 132 -4.64 -6.52 -11.19
C VAL A 132 -3.73 -5.57 -11.96
N LEU A 133 -2.70 -5.07 -11.30
CA LEU A 133 -1.77 -4.11 -11.90
C LEU A 133 -0.83 -4.80 -12.89
N SER A 134 -0.27 -4.04 -13.82
CA SER A 134 0.71 -4.54 -14.80
C SER A 134 2.10 -4.69 -14.18
N ALA A 135 2.45 -3.81 -13.24
CA ALA A 135 3.73 -3.82 -12.55
C ALA A 135 3.76 -4.85 -11.42
N ASN A 136 4.94 -5.42 -11.19
CA ASN A 136 5.22 -6.29 -10.06
C ASN A 136 5.43 -5.50 -8.77
N GLY A 137 5.24 -6.15 -7.61
CA GLY A 137 5.59 -5.58 -6.31
C GLY A 137 7.06 -5.17 -6.24
N GLY A 138 7.33 -3.98 -5.67
CA GLY A 138 8.66 -3.41 -5.60
C GLY A 138 9.20 -2.84 -6.91
N ASP A 139 8.42 -2.89 -7.98
CA ASP A 139 8.81 -2.44 -9.32
C ASP A 139 7.77 -1.51 -9.96
N GLY A 140 7.20 -0.65 -9.17
CA GLY A 140 6.27 0.38 -9.62
C GLY A 140 4.78 0.04 -9.47
N ALA A 141 4.41 -1.05 -8.80
CA ALA A 141 3.01 -1.43 -8.60
C ALA A 141 2.23 -0.37 -7.79
N VAL A 142 2.81 0.13 -6.71
CA VAL A 142 2.17 1.17 -5.90
C VAL A 142 2.05 2.48 -6.69
N ARG A 143 3.05 2.82 -7.49
CA ARG A 143 2.98 3.98 -8.38
C ARG A 143 1.85 3.84 -9.40
N GLU A 144 1.70 2.70 -10.04
CA GLU A 144 0.62 2.42 -11.00
C GLU A 144 -0.76 2.52 -10.33
N MET A 145 -0.91 1.99 -9.11
CA MET A 145 -2.12 2.16 -8.31
C MET A 145 -2.44 3.64 -8.09
N ILE A 146 -1.46 4.42 -7.65
CA ILE A 146 -1.65 5.84 -7.38
C ILE A 146 -2.01 6.60 -8.67
N ASP A 147 -1.30 6.34 -9.76
CA ASP A 147 -1.61 6.95 -11.06
C ASP A 147 -3.05 6.65 -11.50
N THR A 148 -3.51 5.41 -11.32
CA THR A 148 -4.89 5.01 -11.59
C THR A 148 -5.89 5.79 -10.74
N LEU A 149 -5.66 5.89 -9.42
CA LEU A 149 -6.55 6.59 -8.51
C LEU A 149 -6.57 8.11 -8.75
N VAL A 150 -5.44 8.70 -9.14
CA VAL A 150 -5.35 10.12 -9.50
C VAL A 150 -6.23 10.41 -10.72
N ASP A 151 -6.21 9.54 -11.73
CA ASP A 151 -7.07 9.67 -12.91
C ASP A 151 -8.55 9.46 -12.56
N GLU A 152 -8.87 8.43 -11.76
CA GLU A 152 -10.24 8.17 -11.30
C GLU A 152 -10.80 9.31 -10.42
N ASN A 153 -9.93 10.00 -9.67
CA ASN A 153 -10.28 11.15 -8.87
C ASN A 153 -10.34 12.47 -9.65
N ASP A 154 -10.00 12.46 -10.94
CA ASP A 154 -9.86 13.67 -11.79
C ASP A 154 -8.87 14.69 -11.18
N GLN A 155 -7.73 14.20 -10.70
CA GLN A 155 -6.71 15.00 -10.01
C GLN A 155 -5.35 15.04 -10.73
N ARG A 156 -5.29 14.65 -12.00
CA ARG A 156 -4.03 14.56 -12.75
C ARG A 156 -3.27 15.89 -12.80
N ASP A 157 -3.97 16.99 -13.03
CA ASP A 157 -3.33 18.32 -13.11
C ASP A 157 -2.73 18.75 -11.77
N THR A 158 -3.30 18.33 -10.66
CA THR A 158 -2.77 18.61 -9.32
C THR A 158 -1.58 17.69 -8.98
N PHE A 159 -1.58 16.47 -9.54
CA PHE A 159 -0.53 15.48 -9.31
C PHE A 159 0.76 15.83 -10.06
N MET A 160 0.69 16.49 -11.22
CA MET A 160 1.83 16.89 -12.04
C MET A 160 2.45 18.22 -11.59
#